data_c9c0bd71e6e0e3d1ed18e0ebb229b886
#
_entry.id   c9c0bd71e6e0e3d1ed18e0ebb229b886
#
_cell.length_a   1.000
_cell.length_b   1.000
_cell.length_c   1.000
_cell.angle_alpha   90.00
_cell.angle_beta   90.00
_cell.angle_gamma   90.00
#
_symmetry.space_group_name_H-M   'P 1'
#
loop_
_entity.id
_entity.type
_entity.pdbx_description
1 polymer ?
#
loop_
_entity_poly.entity_id
_entity_poly.type
_entity_poly.pdbx_seq_one_letter_code
_entity_poly.pdbx_strand_id
1 'polypeptide(L)'
;DRYVPENVMLLNVSDDYDTYFFNENLRIYHINQENHESLADKLAGGWKIAFPRGMRHAKLEDLNRRSRKMIFQPILFLKTVINFMRFSLHSDILLKDSFADLQNPILKIFAFLLSPISVILYFRDKAKQ
;
A
#
# COMPACT_ATOMS: atom_id res chain seq x y z
N ASP A 1 5.44 13.88 2.01
CA ASP A 1 5.38 12.61 1.29
C ASP A 1 4.54 12.80 0.05
N ARG A 2 5.20 12.90 -1.14
CA ARG A 2 4.54 13.20 -2.43
C ARG A 2 4.40 11.98 -3.34
N TYR A 3 4.90 10.82 -2.89
CA TYR A 3 4.83 9.61 -3.68
C TYR A 3 3.45 8.96 -3.55
N VAL A 4 2.76 8.83 -4.67
CA VAL A 4 1.55 8.01 -4.81
C VAL A 4 1.90 6.87 -5.76
N PRO A 5 1.73 5.61 -5.36
CA PRO A 5 2.01 4.47 -6.24
C PRO A 5 1.19 4.53 -7.54
N GLU A 6 1.83 4.26 -8.66
CA GLU A 6 1.19 4.28 -9.99
C GLU A 6 -0.04 3.37 -10.09
N ASN A 7 -0.06 2.29 -9.31
CA ASN A 7 -1.19 1.38 -9.30
C ASN A 7 -2.50 2.05 -8.83
N VAL A 8 -2.45 3.10 -8.01
CA VAL A 8 -3.66 3.86 -7.61
C VAL A 8 -4.29 4.54 -8.83
N MET A 9 -3.49 5.10 -9.71
CA MET A 9 -3.96 5.71 -10.96
C MET A 9 -4.47 4.63 -11.93
N LEU A 10 -3.72 3.55 -12.10
CA LEU A 10 -4.09 2.45 -12.99
C LEU A 10 -5.36 1.75 -12.55
N LEU A 11 -5.62 1.65 -11.23
CA LEU A 11 -6.85 1.09 -10.70
C LEU A 11 -8.09 1.90 -11.11
N ASN A 12 -7.98 3.23 -11.07
CA ASN A 12 -9.08 4.11 -11.49
C ASN A 12 -9.37 3.96 -12.99
N VAL A 13 -8.33 3.85 -13.80
CA VAL A 13 -8.48 3.68 -15.26
C VAL A 13 -9.00 2.27 -15.60
N SER A 14 -8.52 1.22 -14.93
CA SER A 14 -8.92 -0.17 -15.24
C SER A 14 -10.33 -0.54 -14.81
N ASP A 15 -11.01 0.28 -14.01
CA ASP A 15 -12.41 0.07 -13.67
C ASP A 15 -13.35 0.56 -14.80
N ASP A 16 -12.89 1.53 -15.62
CA ASP A 16 -13.69 2.16 -16.69
C ASP A 16 -13.23 1.74 -18.10
N TYR A 17 -12.02 1.20 -18.24
CA TYR A 17 -11.42 0.89 -19.55
C TYR A 17 -10.75 -0.49 -19.56
N ASP A 18 -10.79 -1.15 -20.71
CA ASP A 18 -10.03 -2.38 -20.94
C ASP A 18 -8.53 -2.11 -21.00
N THR A 19 -7.75 -3.02 -20.41
CA THR A 19 -6.30 -2.92 -20.38
C THR A 19 -5.68 -3.82 -21.44
N TYR A 20 -4.93 -3.24 -22.37
CA TYR A 20 -4.14 -3.97 -23.37
C TYR A 20 -2.69 -4.07 -22.93
N PHE A 21 -2.14 -5.27 -23.02
CA PHE A 21 -0.72 -5.52 -22.75
C PHE A 21 0.04 -5.60 -24.08
N PHE A 22 1.03 -4.73 -24.23
CA PHE A 22 1.97 -4.78 -25.36
C PHE A 22 3.26 -5.45 -24.91
N ASN A 23 3.75 -6.41 -25.68
CA ASN A 23 5.04 -7.06 -25.45
C ASN A 23 6.19 -6.23 -26.06
N GLU A 24 6.20 -4.95 -25.84
CA GLU A 24 7.22 -4.02 -26.31
C GLU A 24 7.81 -3.24 -25.12
N ASN A 25 9.10 -2.95 -25.18
CA ASN A 25 9.79 -2.14 -24.19
C ASN A 25 9.43 -0.67 -24.38
N LEU A 26 8.33 -0.23 -23.76
CA LEU A 26 7.86 1.16 -23.86
C LEU A 26 8.57 2.12 -22.89
N ARG A 27 9.40 1.62 -21.99
CA ARG A 27 10.06 2.41 -20.96
C ARG A 27 11.49 1.97 -20.74
N ILE A 28 12.42 2.93 -20.78
CA ILE A 28 13.82 2.73 -20.40
C ILE A 28 13.99 3.25 -18.98
N TYR A 29 14.42 2.38 -18.06
CA TYR A 29 14.81 2.77 -16.71
C TYR A 29 16.32 2.98 -16.67
N HIS A 30 16.74 4.21 -16.35
CA HIS A 30 18.15 4.48 -16.06
C HIS A 30 18.44 4.09 -14.61
N ILE A 31 19.17 3.00 -14.43
CA ILE A 31 19.61 2.51 -13.11
C ILE A 31 21.06 2.95 -12.97
N ASN A 32 21.44 3.50 -11.81
CA ASN A 32 22.83 3.92 -11.48
C ASN A 32 23.34 5.14 -12.28
N GLN A 33 22.67 6.26 -12.18
CA GLN A 33 23.36 7.54 -12.44
C GLN A 33 24.05 8.00 -11.16
N GLU A 34 25.37 8.16 -11.24
CA GLU A 34 26.32 8.33 -10.13
C GLU A 34 26.10 9.50 -9.16
N ASN A 35 24.99 10.18 -9.13
CA ASN A 35 24.76 11.27 -8.18
C ASN A 35 23.29 11.48 -7.79
N HIS A 36 22.38 10.58 -8.13
CA HIS A 36 20.99 10.66 -7.67
C HIS A 36 20.55 9.32 -7.12
N GLU A 37 20.20 9.27 -5.82
CA GLU A 37 19.43 8.16 -5.27
C GLU A 37 18.20 7.97 -6.14
N SER A 38 18.22 6.97 -6.98
CA SER A 38 17.09 6.64 -7.84
C SER A 38 15.91 6.18 -6.97
N LEU A 39 14.69 6.30 -7.48
CA LEU A 39 13.54 5.70 -6.82
C LEU A 39 13.75 4.20 -6.58
N ALA A 40 14.49 3.53 -7.48
CA ALA A 40 14.84 2.11 -7.36
C ALA A 40 15.74 1.83 -6.15
N ASP A 41 16.71 2.72 -5.82
CA ASP A 41 17.57 2.58 -4.65
C ASP A 41 16.77 2.74 -3.35
N LYS A 42 15.84 3.69 -3.33
CA LYS A 42 14.87 3.84 -2.23
C LYS A 42 13.94 2.63 -2.10
N LEU A 43 13.60 2.00 -3.22
CA LEU A 43 12.83 0.77 -3.26
C LEU A 43 13.61 -0.42 -2.68
N ALA A 44 14.89 -0.56 -3.00
CA ALA A 44 15.78 -1.60 -2.47
C ALA A 44 16.09 -1.37 -0.97
N GLY A 45 16.23 -0.11 -0.53
CA GLY A 45 16.52 0.27 0.85
C GLY A 45 15.35 0.23 1.84
N GLY A 46 14.16 -0.24 1.43
CA GLY A 46 12.99 -0.29 2.32
C GLY A 46 11.94 0.79 2.04
N TRP A 47 11.74 1.13 0.80
CA TRP A 47 10.78 2.13 0.29
C TRP A 47 9.38 2.08 0.93
N LYS A 48 8.96 0.91 1.42
CA LYS A 48 7.67 0.73 2.11
C LYS A 48 7.55 1.63 3.35
N ILE A 49 8.70 1.98 3.94
CA ILE A 49 8.79 2.88 5.08
C ILE A 49 9.10 4.30 4.63
N ALA A 50 9.77 4.47 3.49
CA ALA A 50 10.10 5.79 2.95
C ALA A 50 8.87 6.61 2.51
N PHE A 51 7.80 5.94 2.08
CA PHE A 51 6.58 6.59 1.58
C PHE A 51 5.30 6.04 2.23
N PRO A 52 5.16 6.07 3.55
CA PRO A 52 4.08 5.40 4.27
C PRO A 52 2.69 5.94 3.89
N ARG A 53 2.56 7.26 3.69
CA ARG A 53 1.28 7.89 3.32
C ARG A 53 0.78 7.46 1.95
N GLY A 54 1.67 7.41 0.96
CA GLY A 54 1.33 6.93 -0.38
C GLY A 54 0.94 5.45 -0.38
N MET A 55 1.69 4.63 0.35
CA MET A 55 1.39 3.21 0.49
C MET A 55 0.09 2.96 1.26
N ARG A 56 -0.18 3.74 2.32
CA ARG A 56 -1.44 3.71 3.04
C ARG A 56 -2.61 4.00 2.10
N HIS A 57 -2.50 5.08 1.32
CA HIS A 57 -3.55 5.48 0.37
C HIS A 57 -3.83 4.37 -0.64
N ALA A 58 -2.79 3.77 -1.23
CA ALA A 58 -2.95 2.66 -2.16
C ALA A 58 -3.68 1.47 -1.52
N LYS A 59 -3.36 1.11 -0.26
CA LYS A 59 -4.03 0.01 0.43
C LYS A 59 -5.48 0.34 0.83
N LEU A 60 -5.76 1.60 1.16
CA LEU A 60 -7.12 2.06 1.42
C LEU A 60 -8.00 1.95 0.18
N GLU A 61 -7.51 2.38 -0.98
CA GLU A 61 -8.20 2.25 -2.26
C GLU A 61 -8.46 0.78 -2.61
N ASP A 62 -7.45 -0.09 -2.48
CA ASP A 62 -7.61 -1.53 -2.68
C ASP A 62 -8.74 -2.10 -1.80
N LEU A 63 -8.77 -1.73 -0.51
CA LEU A 63 -9.75 -2.22 0.44
C LEU A 63 -11.16 -1.70 0.17
N ASN A 64 -11.32 -0.41 -0.09
CA ASN A 64 -12.63 0.19 -0.30
C ASN A 64 -13.25 -0.20 -1.65
N ARG A 65 -12.46 -0.34 -2.71
CA ARG A 65 -12.95 -0.67 -4.05
C ARG A 65 -13.00 -2.16 -4.37
N ARG A 66 -12.00 -2.91 -3.91
CA ARG A 66 -11.79 -4.31 -4.33
C ARG A 66 -12.00 -5.34 -3.24
N SER A 67 -12.48 -4.95 -2.06
CA SER A 67 -12.67 -5.88 -0.94
C SER A 67 -13.49 -7.12 -1.32
N ARG A 68 -14.53 -6.96 -2.14
CA ARG A 68 -15.36 -8.10 -2.60
C ARG A 68 -14.56 -9.10 -3.44
N LYS A 69 -13.69 -8.62 -4.34
CA LYS A 69 -12.83 -9.49 -5.17
C LYS A 69 -11.72 -10.13 -4.33
N MET A 70 -11.21 -9.41 -3.34
CA MET A 70 -10.12 -9.88 -2.49
C MET A 70 -10.56 -10.96 -1.49
N ILE A 71 -11.84 -11.11 -1.17
CA ILE A 71 -12.36 -12.21 -0.34
C ILE A 71 -12.01 -13.58 -0.95
N PHE A 72 -11.97 -13.69 -2.27
CA PHE A 72 -11.53 -14.91 -2.96
C PHE A 72 -10.01 -15.16 -2.90
N GLN A 73 -9.25 -14.20 -2.38
CA GLN A 73 -7.80 -14.28 -2.17
C GLN A 73 -7.46 -13.94 -0.71
N PRO A 74 -7.79 -14.81 0.24
CA PRO A 74 -7.79 -14.49 1.67
C PRO A 74 -6.41 -14.05 2.19
N ILE A 75 -5.33 -14.66 1.69
CA ILE A 75 -3.97 -14.27 2.09
C ILE A 75 -3.65 -12.85 1.63
N LEU A 76 -4.01 -12.48 0.41
CA LEU A 76 -3.79 -11.12 -0.12
C LEU A 76 -4.65 -10.12 0.65
N PHE A 77 -5.89 -10.47 0.94
CA PHE A 77 -6.81 -9.66 1.73
C PHE A 77 -6.22 -9.34 3.13
N LEU A 78 -5.83 -10.38 3.87
CA LEU A 78 -5.24 -10.22 5.21
C LEU A 78 -3.96 -9.37 5.18
N LYS A 79 -3.07 -9.65 4.21
CA LYS A 79 -1.85 -8.83 4.01
C LYS A 79 -2.17 -7.36 3.72
N THR A 80 -3.22 -7.09 2.95
CA THR A 80 -3.62 -5.72 2.60
C THR A 80 -4.16 -4.98 3.81
N VAL A 81 -5.01 -5.63 4.63
CA VAL A 81 -5.53 -5.05 5.88
C VAL A 81 -4.38 -4.76 6.87
N ILE A 82 -3.50 -5.74 7.10
CA ILE A 82 -2.35 -5.57 8.00
C ILE A 82 -1.45 -4.43 7.53
N ASN A 83 -1.12 -4.38 6.24
CA ASN A 83 -0.27 -3.33 5.69
C ASN A 83 -0.94 -1.95 5.72
N PHE A 84 -2.25 -1.85 5.49
CA PHE A 84 -2.99 -0.60 5.64
C PHE A 84 -2.84 -0.03 7.06
N MET A 85 -3.10 -0.84 8.08
CA MET A 85 -2.97 -0.43 9.48
C MET A 85 -1.52 -0.11 9.86
N ARG A 86 -0.56 -0.92 9.40
CA ARG A 86 0.89 -0.69 9.61
C ARG A 86 1.35 0.63 8.99
N PHE A 87 0.96 0.94 7.74
CA PHE A 87 1.33 2.21 7.10
C PHE A 87 0.59 3.40 7.70
N SER A 88 -0.58 3.21 8.28
CA SER A 88 -1.26 4.24 9.06
C SER A 88 -0.41 4.66 10.26
N LEU A 89 0.12 3.69 11.01
CA LEU A 89 1.02 3.96 12.14
C LEU A 89 2.33 4.65 11.71
N HIS A 90 2.91 4.26 10.59
CA HIS A 90 4.10 4.94 10.03
C HIS A 90 3.81 6.34 9.48
N SER A 91 2.54 6.66 9.25
CA SER A 91 2.07 7.99 8.82
C SER A 91 1.64 8.90 9.96
N ASP A 92 1.83 8.45 11.22
CA ASP A 92 1.38 9.11 12.45
C ASP A 92 -0.15 9.30 12.49
N ILE A 93 -0.90 8.42 11.82
CA ILE A 93 -2.35 8.41 11.84
C ILE A 93 -2.83 7.44 12.92
N LEU A 94 -3.72 7.93 13.79
CA LEU A 94 -4.29 7.12 14.85
C LEU A 94 -5.09 5.94 14.26
N LEU A 95 -5.04 4.81 14.95
CA LEU A 95 -5.82 3.63 14.54
C LEU A 95 -7.32 3.94 14.44
N LYS A 96 -7.85 4.78 15.33
CA LYS A 96 -9.24 5.24 15.30
C LYS A 96 -9.60 5.90 13.97
N ASP A 97 -8.76 6.80 13.48
CA ASP A 97 -9.00 7.50 12.22
C ASP A 97 -8.87 6.54 11.03
N SER A 98 -7.94 5.60 11.12
CA SER A 98 -7.81 4.54 10.11
C SER A 98 -9.04 3.65 10.02
N PHE A 99 -9.72 3.35 11.14
CA PHE A 99 -11.00 2.63 11.12
C PHE A 99 -12.11 3.47 10.50
N ALA A 100 -12.11 4.80 10.70
CA ALA A 100 -13.11 5.68 10.12
C ALA A 100 -13.04 5.70 8.59
N ASP A 101 -11.83 5.62 8.01
CA ASP A 101 -11.62 5.65 6.56
C ASP A 101 -12.12 4.40 5.82
N LEU A 102 -12.28 3.28 6.53
CA LEU A 102 -12.82 2.06 5.94
C LEU A 102 -14.34 2.18 5.77
N GLN A 103 -14.82 2.04 4.54
CA GLN A 103 -16.25 2.17 4.23
C GLN A 103 -17.06 0.95 4.67
N ASN A 104 -16.50 -0.25 4.51
CA ASN A 104 -17.21 -1.49 4.81
C ASN A 104 -17.05 -1.88 6.29
N PRO A 105 -18.15 -2.13 7.02
CA PRO A 105 -18.10 -2.54 8.43
C PRO A 105 -17.36 -3.88 8.65
N ILE A 106 -17.43 -4.80 7.70
CA ILE A 106 -16.69 -6.08 7.77
C ILE A 106 -15.18 -5.81 7.77
N LEU A 107 -14.70 -4.85 6.96
CA LEU A 107 -13.29 -4.45 6.95
C LEU A 107 -12.86 -3.88 8.29
N LYS A 108 -13.73 -3.13 8.98
CA LYS A 108 -13.45 -2.59 10.32
C LYS A 108 -13.23 -3.71 11.34
N ILE A 109 -14.04 -4.76 11.27
CA ILE A 109 -13.88 -5.95 12.16
C ILE A 109 -12.54 -6.63 11.90
N PHE A 110 -12.21 -6.90 10.63
CA PHE A 110 -10.91 -7.49 10.28
C PHE A 110 -9.73 -6.59 10.67
N ALA A 111 -9.83 -5.29 10.44
CA ALA A 111 -8.80 -4.33 10.83
C ALA A 111 -8.61 -4.31 12.35
N PHE A 112 -9.69 -4.38 13.12
CA PHE A 112 -9.62 -4.47 14.58
C PHE A 112 -8.92 -5.75 15.05
N LEU A 113 -9.34 -6.91 14.52
CA LEU A 113 -8.75 -8.21 14.87
C LEU A 113 -7.26 -8.32 14.48
N LEU A 114 -6.86 -7.69 13.37
CA LEU A 114 -5.50 -7.74 12.86
C LEU A 114 -4.62 -6.57 13.34
N SER A 115 -5.19 -5.60 14.05
CA SER A 115 -4.43 -4.45 14.56
C SER A 115 -3.26 -4.83 15.46
N PRO A 116 -3.30 -5.84 16.35
CA PRO A 116 -2.15 -6.24 17.16
C PRO A 116 -0.97 -6.69 16.29
N ILE A 117 -1.23 -7.43 15.21
CA ILE A 117 -0.19 -7.89 14.28
C ILE A 117 0.45 -6.68 13.58
N SER A 118 -0.36 -5.72 13.17
CA SER A 118 0.11 -4.49 12.52
C SER A 118 0.99 -3.64 13.44
N VAL A 119 0.65 -3.57 14.73
CA VAL A 119 1.43 -2.88 15.76
C VAL A 119 2.78 -3.59 15.98
N ILE A 120 2.80 -4.91 16.09
CA ILE A 120 4.04 -5.69 16.23
C ILE A 120 4.97 -5.45 15.02
N LEU A 121 4.41 -5.49 13.81
CA LEU A 121 5.17 -5.22 12.60
C LEU A 121 5.71 -3.79 12.55
N TYR A 122 4.93 -2.81 12.98
CA TYR A 122 5.37 -1.42 13.09
C TYR A 122 6.57 -1.27 14.04
N PHE A 123 6.51 -1.84 15.23
CA PHE A 123 7.65 -1.80 16.17
C PHE A 123 8.87 -2.54 15.64
N ARG A 124 8.68 -3.68 14.98
CA ARG A 124 9.78 -4.40 14.32
C ARG A 124 10.46 -3.53 13.26
N ASP A 125 9.68 -2.77 12.50
CA ASP A 125 10.22 -1.87 11.48
C ASP A 125 11.01 -0.72 12.09
N LYS A 126 10.49 -0.12 13.18
CA LYS A 126 11.22 0.91 13.93
C LYS A 126 12.53 0.42 14.54
N ALA A 127 12.57 -0.82 14.98
CA ALA A 127 13.79 -1.42 15.54
C ALA A 127 14.89 -1.68 14.47
N LYS A 128 14.54 -1.63 13.18
CA LYS A 128 15.47 -1.84 12.06
C LYS A 128 15.93 -0.53 11.39
N GLN A 129 15.34 0.58 11.77
CA GLN A 129 15.73 1.93 11.33
C GLN A 129 16.83 2.50 12.21
#